data_d67089d023c2f33c4ace886b46abac91
#
_entry.id   d67089d023c2f33c4ace886b46abac91
#
_cell.length_a   1.000
_cell.length_b   1.000
_cell.length_c   1.000
_cell.angle_alpha   90.00
_cell.angle_beta   90.00
_cell.angle_gamma   90.00
#
_symmetry.space_group_name_H-M   'P 1'
#
loop_
_entity.id
_entity.type
_entity.pdbx_description
1 polymer ?
#
loop_
_entity_poly.entity_id
_entity_poly.type
_entity_poly.pdbx_seq_one_letter_code
_entity_poly.pdbx_strand_id
1 'polypeptide(L)'
;YTVAADVVIDATGDGDVAALAGEGYEYGDGLGGTQPSSAMFEMANVDTERLYRYVLDNLQDFGRLSDMVPFVDSPFRDNHYFVVQGYQSLVDKAVASGELKFGRENVHTTTGLYPGIMHFNTARISNYDTLSLKGRSDSEIDGRNQIESIAEFMVKRVPGYEHAYISSTENEVGVRESRHIHGVYTLQAEDIFNQRKFPDVIARGLFAIDIHGGKQTSAVKGAGGLWREIPDAYDIPYSICVPKTVDGLLLAGRCVSADHIPFSSIRTQGSLMAYSQAVGAAAALCVRHGVEPRA
;
A
#
# COMPACT_ATOMS: atom_id res chain seq x y z
N TYR A 1 -19.37 25.33 9.06
CA TYR A 1 -18.64 25.64 10.33
C TYR A 1 -17.26 26.18 9.95
N THR A 2 -16.78 27.17 10.72
CA THR A 2 -15.39 27.67 10.61
C THR A 2 -14.63 27.22 11.84
N VAL A 3 -13.45 26.65 11.65
CA VAL A 3 -12.52 26.28 12.71
C VAL A 3 -11.26 27.14 12.57
N ALA A 4 -10.88 27.89 13.60
CA ALA A 4 -9.63 28.60 13.66
C ALA A 4 -8.60 27.73 14.38
N ALA A 5 -7.40 27.59 13.83
CA ALA A 5 -6.30 26.84 14.41
C ALA A 5 -4.97 27.52 14.10
N ASP A 6 -4.00 27.43 15.02
CA ASP A 6 -2.65 27.97 14.81
C ASP A 6 -1.85 27.11 13.81
N VAL A 7 -2.06 25.78 13.82
CA VAL A 7 -1.45 24.82 12.91
C VAL A 7 -2.51 23.81 12.45
N VAL A 8 -2.50 23.51 11.16
CA VAL A 8 -3.34 22.50 10.54
C VAL A 8 -2.47 21.33 10.08
N ILE A 9 -2.92 20.09 10.25
CA ILE A 9 -2.26 18.91 9.70
C ILE A 9 -3.17 18.31 8.63
N ASP A 10 -2.71 18.29 7.38
CA ASP A 10 -3.37 17.54 6.31
C ASP A 10 -3.02 16.05 6.45
N ALA A 11 -3.97 15.27 6.93
CA ALA A 11 -3.89 13.82 7.04
C ALA A 11 -4.94 13.12 6.15
N THR A 12 -5.41 13.78 5.10
CA THR A 12 -6.43 13.24 4.19
C THR A 12 -5.93 12.08 3.33
N GLY A 13 -4.62 11.86 3.30
CA GLY A 13 -3.96 10.87 2.47
C GLY A 13 -3.77 11.32 1.02
N ASP A 14 -4.69 12.09 0.49
CA ASP A 14 -4.67 12.63 -0.87
C ASP A 14 -4.23 14.10 -0.95
N GLY A 15 -3.91 14.73 0.20
CA GLY A 15 -3.46 16.12 0.26
C GLY A 15 -4.57 17.14 -0.07
N ASP A 16 -5.82 16.81 0.29
CA ASP A 16 -6.97 17.63 -0.10
C ASP A 16 -6.93 19.01 0.55
N VAL A 17 -6.53 19.11 1.82
CA VAL A 17 -6.43 20.39 2.53
C VAL A 17 -5.35 21.26 1.91
N ALA A 18 -4.18 20.70 1.63
CA ALA A 18 -3.07 21.41 1.03
C ALA A 18 -3.42 21.92 -0.39
N ALA A 19 -4.01 21.05 -1.21
CA ALA A 19 -4.44 21.42 -2.57
C ALA A 19 -5.54 22.50 -2.56
N LEU A 20 -6.51 22.43 -1.65
CA LEU A 20 -7.55 23.45 -1.47
C LEU A 20 -7.00 24.76 -0.92
N ALA A 21 -5.94 24.70 -0.12
CA ALA A 21 -5.21 25.89 0.35
C ALA A 21 -4.35 26.55 -0.73
N GLY A 22 -4.23 25.95 -1.92
CA GLY A 22 -3.48 26.48 -3.06
C GLY A 22 -2.02 26.01 -3.13
N GLU A 23 -1.62 24.99 -2.34
CA GLU A 23 -0.28 24.41 -2.47
C GLU A 23 -0.17 23.62 -3.78
N GLY A 24 1.00 23.69 -4.41
CA GLY A 24 1.32 22.92 -5.61
C GLY A 24 1.50 21.42 -5.31
N TYR A 25 1.25 20.59 -6.32
CA TYR A 25 1.46 19.16 -6.20
C TYR A 25 1.77 18.50 -7.56
N GLU A 26 2.36 17.32 -7.52
CA GLU A 26 2.38 16.38 -8.64
C GLU A 26 1.34 15.28 -8.43
N TYR A 27 0.86 14.70 -9.52
CA TYR A 27 -0.07 13.57 -9.48
C TYR A 27 0.65 12.30 -9.94
N GLY A 28 0.76 11.33 -9.01
CA GLY A 28 1.37 10.04 -9.30
C GLY A 28 2.82 10.14 -9.76
N ASP A 29 3.11 9.60 -10.94
CA ASP A 29 4.44 9.56 -11.54
C ASP A 29 4.83 10.85 -12.31
N GLY A 30 4.08 11.92 -12.14
CA GLY A 30 4.27 13.18 -12.88
C GLY A 30 3.88 13.10 -14.37
N LEU A 31 3.52 11.93 -14.86
CA LEU A 31 3.07 11.67 -16.24
C LEU A 31 1.57 11.31 -16.31
N GLY A 32 0.88 11.40 -15.18
CA GLY A 32 -0.54 11.13 -15.03
C GLY A 32 -0.86 9.67 -14.65
N GLY A 33 0.15 8.85 -14.35
CA GLY A 33 0.00 7.50 -13.84
C GLY A 33 0.07 7.45 -12.33
N THR A 34 -0.71 6.54 -11.71
CA THR A 34 -0.62 6.21 -10.29
C THR A 34 -0.41 4.72 -10.11
N GLN A 35 0.13 4.34 -8.96
CA GLN A 35 0.15 2.93 -8.60
C GLN A 35 -1.28 2.40 -8.43
N PRO A 36 -1.58 1.17 -8.90
CA PRO A 36 -2.91 0.61 -8.76
C PRO A 36 -3.32 0.49 -7.30
N SER A 37 -4.59 0.75 -7.03
CA SER A 37 -5.21 0.53 -5.73
C SER A 37 -5.41 -0.96 -5.45
N SER A 38 -5.69 -1.32 -4.22
CA SER A 38 -6.03 -2.69 -3.81
C SER A 38 -7.39 -2.73 -3.15
N ALA A 39 -8.07 -3.87 -3.28
CA ALA A 39 -9.13 -4.27 -2.37
C ALA A 39 -8.67 -5.56 -1.68
N MET A 40 -8.54 -5.52 -0.36
CA MET A 40 -8.14 -6.66 0.45
C MET A 40 -9.38 -7.35 1.03
N PHE A 41 -9.29 -8.64 1.25
CA PHE A 41 -10.37 -9.41 1.86
C PHE A 41 -9.82 -10.62 2.58
N GLU A 42 -10.68 -11.26 3.35
CA GLU A 42 -10.39 -12.49 4.06
C GLU A 42 -11.34 -13.60 3.64
N MET A 43 -10.80 -14.81 3.58
CA MET A 43 -11.60 -16.02 3.51
C MET A 43 -11.40 -16.85 4.76
N ALA A 44 -12.49 -17.36 5.29
CA ALA A 44 -12.52 -18.27 6.44
C ALA A 44 -12.86 -19.70 6.01
N ASN A 45 -12.67 -20.63 6.96
CA ASN A 45 -12.92 -22.06 6.77
C ASN A 45 -12.01 -22.70 5.70
N VAL A 46 -10.77 -22.22 5.61
CA VAL A 46 -9.73 -22.77 4.74
C VAL A 46 -8.99 -23.89 5.46
N ASP A 47 -8.84 -25.05 4.82
CA ASP A 47 -7.93 -26.10 5.28
C ASP A 47 -6.49 -25.71 4.93
N THR A 48 -5.86 -24.97 5.84
CA THR A 48 -4.52 -24.40 5.63
C THR A 48 -3.44 -25.47 5.53
N GLU A 49 -3.59 -26.62 6.19
CA GLU A 49 -2.68 -27.74 6.09
C GLU A 49 -2.72 -28.39 4.70
N ARG A 50 -3.93 -28.61 4.18
CA ARG A 50 -4.12 -29.14 2.83
C ARG A 50 -3.62 -28.19 1.77
N LEU A 51 -3.87 -26.89 1.95
CA LEU A 51 -3.33 -25.84 1.09
C LEU A 51 -1.79 -25.87 1.08
N TYR A 52 -1.17 -25.90 2.25
CA TYR A 52 0.29 -25.88 2.34
C TYR A 52 0.93 -27.11 1.67
N ARG A 53 0.35 -28.31 1.87
CA ARG A 53 0.80 -29.52 1.18
C ARG A 53 0.67 -29.40 -0.33
N TYR A 54 -0.46 -28.89 -0.82
CA TYR A 54 -0.66 -28.65 -2.25
C TYR A 54 0.41 -27.72 -2.82
N VAL A 55 0.78 -26.65 -2.09
CA VAL A 55 1.82 -25.74 -2.52
C VAL A 55 3.18 -26.42 -2.57
N LEU A 56 3.54 -27.21 -1.56
CA LEU A 56 4.80 -27.97 -1.54
C LEU A 56 4.90 -28.98 -2.69
N ASP A 57 3.80 -29.63 -3.05
CA ASP A 57 3.75 -30.60 -4.15
C ASP A 57 3.82 -29.94 -5.54
N ASN A 58 3.64 -28.61 -5.61
CA ASN A 58 3.56 -27.84 -6.86
C ASN A 58 4.47 -26.58 -6.86
N LEU A 59 5.62 -26.62 -6.22
CA LEU A 59 6.50 -25.44 -6.01
C LEU A 59 6.82 -24.68 -7.28
N GLN A 60 6.87 -25.33 -8.45
CA GLN A 60 7.10 -24.70 -9.76
C GLN A 60 6.00 -23.69 -10.17
N ASP A 61 4.82 -23.77 -9.53
CA ASP A 61 3.65 -22.93 -9.79
C ASP A 61 3.62 -21.67 -8.91
N PHE A 62 4.63 -21.54 -8.03
CA PHE A 62 4.71 -20.49 -7.02
C PHE A 62 6.01 -19.70 -7.11
N GLY A 63 5.88 -18.37 -7.17
CA GLY A 63 7.02 -17.45 -7.17
C GLY A 63 7.51 -17.09 -5.76
N ARG A 64 6.66 -17.26 -4.74
CA ARG A 64 7.00 -17.00 -3.34
C ARG A 64 6.23 -17.95 -2.42
N LEU A 65 6.98 -18.60 -1.59
CA LEU A 65 6.49 -19.39 -0.44
C LEU A 65 7.41 -19.10 0.74
N SER A 66 6.88 -18.67 1.86
CA SER A 66 7.61 -18.69 3.12
C SER A 66 7.47 -20.04 3.81
N ASP A 67 8.44 -20.40 4.63
CA ASP A 67 8.30 -21.55 5.50
C ASP A 67 7.07 -21.39 6.41
N MET A 68 6.42 -22.50 6.70
CA MET A 68 5.34 -22.54 7.69
C MET A 68 5.99 -22.44 9.07
N VAL A 69 5.72 -21.37 9.79
CA VAL A 69 6.21 -21.15 11.14
C VAL A 69 5.05 -21.05 12.14
N PRO A 70 5.18 -21.65 13.34
CA PRO A 70 4.16 -21.50 14.37
C PRO A 70 4.16 -20.07 14.89
N PHE A 71 3.00 -19.56 15.28
CA PHE A 71 2.91 -18.31 16.04
C PHE A 71 3.46 -18.54 17.44
N VAL A 72 4.72 -18.14 17.65
CA VAL A 72 5.41 -18.25 18.94
C VAL A 72 4.81 -17.27 19.92
N ASP A 73 4.57 -17.72 21.17
CA ASP A 73 4.00 -16.92 22.26
C ASP A 73 2.63 -16.26 21.95
N SER A 74 1.93 -16.80 20.96
CA SER A 74 0.59 -16.36 20.59
C SER A 74 -0.49 -17.14 21.35
N PRO A 75 -1.62 -16.53 21.73
CA PRO A 75 -2.81 -17.27 22.15
C PRO A 75 -3.36 -18.19 21.04
N PHE A 76 -2.86 -18.05 19.83
CA PHE A 76 -3.23 -18.85 18.63
C PHE A 76 -2.19 -19.91 18.32
N ARG A 77 -1.70 -20.63 19.31
CA ARG A 77 -0.59 -21.61 19.22
C ARG A 77 -0.78 -22.70 18.16
N ASP A 78 -2.01 -23.00 17.82
CA ASP A 78 -2.34 -24.05 16.82
C ASP A 78 -2.39 -23.49 15.39
N ASN A 79 -2.08 -22.22 15.19
CA ASN A 79 -1.99 -21.60 13.88
C ASN A 79 -0.53 -21.47 13.42
N HIS A 80 -0.32 -21.54 12.13
CA HIS A 80 0.98 -21.39 11.48
C HIS A 80 0.92 -20.26 10.46
N TYR A 81 1.96 -19.44 10.45
CA TYR A 81 2.09 -18.36 9.48
C TYR A 81 2.83 -18.83 8.24
N PHE A 82 2.26 -18.58 7.07
CA PHE A 82 2.95 -18.68 5.79
C PHE A 82 2.37 -17.71 4.77
N VAL A 83 3.19 -17.35 3.80
CA VAL A 83 2.84 -16.48 2.68
C VAL A 83 2.93 -17.28 1.40
N VAL A 84 1.93 -17.16 0.53
CA VAL A 84 1.87 -17.83 -0.77
C VAL A 84 1.64 -16.80 -1.86
N GLN A 85 2.42 -16.88 -2.92
CA GLN A 85 2.21 -16.10 -4.14
C GLN A 85 2.43 -17.00 -5.35
N GLY A 86 1.41 -17.17 -6.21
CA GLY A 86 1.52 -18.06 -7.37
C GLY A 86 0.19 -18.53 -7.88
N TYR A 87 0.01 -19.86 -7.94
CA TYR A 87 -1.09 -20.58 -8.60
C TYR A 87 -1.11 -20.37 -10.12
N GLN A 88 0.08 -20.16 -10.72
CA GLN A 88 0.20 -19.64 -12.08
C GLN A 88 -0.55 -20.51 -13.10
N SER A 89 -0.38 -21.82 -13.05
CA SER A 89 -1.04 -22.74 -13.99
C SER A 89 -2.57 -22.75 -13.87
N LEU A 90 -3.10 -22.57 -12.66
CA LEU A 90 -4.54 -22.48 -12.43
C LEU A 90 -5.08 -21.11 -12.86
N VAL A 91 -4.36 -20.04 -12.52
CA VAL A 91 -4.70 -18.66 -12.89
C VAL A 91 -4.75 -18.51 -14.41
N ASP A 92 -3.72 -18.95 -15.13
CA ASP A 92 -3.64 -18.84 -16.58
C ASP A 92 -4.82 -19.53 -17.28
N LYS A 93 -5.19 -20.73 -16.81
CA LYS A 93 -6.37 -21.47 -17.32
C LYS A 93 -7.68 -20.74 -17.04
N ALA A 94 -7.84 -20.22 -15.82
CA ALA A 94 -9.06 -19.55 -15.40
C ALA A 94 -9.24 -18.20 -16.10
N VAL A 95 -8.16 -17.45 -16.32
CA VAL A 95 -8.17 -16.20 -17.10
C VAL A 95 -8.48 -16.50 -18.57
N ALA A 96 -7.83 -17.50 -19.18
CA ALA A 96 -8.06 -17.88 -20.58
C ALA A 96 -9.51 -18.33 -20.85
N SER A 97 -10.15 -18.98 -19.87
CA SER A 97 -11.56 -19.41 -19.96
C SER A 97 -12.57 -18.30 -19.61
N GLY A 98 -12.10 -17.14 -19.09
CA GLY A 98 -12.97 -16.07 -18.59
C GLY A 98 -13.60 -16.33 -17.22
N GLU A 99 -13.17 -17.40 -16.53
CA GLU A 99 -13.64 -17.75 -15.18
C GLU A 99 -13.10 -16.80 -14.12
N LEU A 100 -11.84 -16.36 -14.26
CA LEU A 100 -11.19 -15.41 -13.35
C LEU A 100 -11.00 -14.05 -14.02
N LYS A 101 -11.57 -13.03 -13.40
CA LYS A 101 -11.45 -11.63 -13.85
C LYS A 101 -10.80 -10.80 -12.75
N PHE A 102 -9.54 -10.49 -12.91
CA PHE A 102 -8.80 -9.64 -11.97
C PHE A 102 -7.62 -8.96 -12.68
N GLY A 103 -7.05 -7.94 -12.05
CA GLY A 103 -6.01 -7.10 -12.66
C GLY A 103 -4.57 -7.58 -12.44
N ARG A 104 -4.34 -8.86 -12.11
CA ARG A 104 -3.02 -9.36 -11.69
C ARG A 104 -2.68 -10.70 -12.35
N GLU A 105 -1.39 -11.08 -12.37
CA GLU A 105 -0.93 -12.33 -12.98
C GLU A 105 -0.94 -13.53 -12.02
N ASN A 106 -1.06 -13.30 -10.71
CA ASN A 106 -1.01 -14.33 -9.69
C ASN A 106 -1.83 -13.94 -8.46
N VAL A 107 -2.15 -14.93 -7.63
CA VAL A 107 -2.81 -14.73 -6.34
C VAL A 107 -1.76 -14.64 -5.24
N HIS A 108 -1.92 -13.66 -4.36
CA HIS A 108 -1.08 -13.44 -3.18
C HIS A 108 -1.93 -13.53 -1.91
N THR A 109 -1.58 -14.48 -1.05
CA THR A 109 -2.29 -14.75 0.20
C THR A 109 -1.34 -14.94 1.37
N THR A 110 -1.87 -14.68 2.56
CA THR A 110 -1.16 -14.85 3.83
C THR A 110 -2.12 -15.46 4.83
N THR A 111 -1.66 -16.36 5.67
CA THR A 111 -2.49 -16.85 6.79
C THR A 111 -2.84 -15.71 7.74
N GLY A 112 -4.07 -15.72 8.24
CA GLY A 112 -4.54 -14.80 9.27
C GLY A 112 -4.12 -15.24 10.68
N LEU A 113 -4.54 -14.46 11.68
CA LEU A 113 -4.23 -14.75 13.09
C LEU A 113 -4.94 -16.00 13.63
N TYR A 114 -6.12 -16.30 13.10
CA TYR A 114 -6.92 -17.46 13.50
C TYR A 114 -6.76 -18.62 12.51
N PRO A 115 -6.79 -19.87 12.98
CA PRO A 115 -6.77 -21.03 12.11
C PRO A 115 -7.88 -20.99 11.05
N GLY A 116 -7.53 -21.34 9.81
CA GLY A 116 -8.48 -21.36 8.69
C GLY A 116 -8.83 -20.00 8.12
N ILE A 117 -8.17 -18.90 8.55
CA ILE A 117 -8.30 -17.57 7.95
C ILE A 117 -7.14 -17.33 6.98
N MET A 118 -7.47 -16.86 5.79
CA MET A 118 -6.49 -16.41 4.79
C MET A 118 -6.80 -14.97 4.35
N HIS A 119 -5.80 -14.11 4.41
CA HIS A 119 -5.85 -12.74 3.90
C HIS A 119 -5.41 -12.69 2.45
N PHE A 120 -6.11 -11.89 1.65
CA PHE A 120 -5.84 -11.69 0.24
C PHE A 120 -5.41 -10.26 -0.05
N ASN A 121 -4.20 -10.08 -0.58
CA ASN A 121 -3.73 -8.84 -1.19
C ASN A 121 -3.57 -9.09 -2.69
N THR A 122 -4.67 -9.31 -3.38
CA THR A 122 -4.68 -9.85 -4.75
C THR A 122 -5.38 -8.95 -5.75
N ALA A 123 -6.52 -8.35 -5.40
CA ALA A 123 -7.24 -7.46 -6.29
C ALA A 123 -6.37 -6.24 -6.66
N ARG A 124 -6.31 -5.93 -7.96
CA ARG A 124 -5.55 -4.81 -8.51
C ARG A 124 -6.48 -3.91 -9.31
N ILE A 125 -6.70 -2.71 -8.80
CA ILE A 125 -7.67 -1.75 -9.31
C ILE A 125 -6.90 -0.62 -9.98
N SER A 126 -7.02 -0.49 -11.29
CA SER A 126 -6.24 0.45 -12.11
C SER A 126 -7.14 1.33 -12.95
N ASN A 127 -6.60 2.46 -13.40
CA ASN A 127 -7.25 3.37 -14.35
C ASN A 127 -8.48 4.13 -13.80
N TYR A 128 -8.53 4.35 -12.49
CA TYR A 128 -9.54 5.19 -11.86
C TYR A 128 -8.92 6.47 -11.29
N ASP A 129 -9.58 7.60 -11.51
CA ASP A 129 -9.27 8.85 -10.82
C ASP A 129 -9.82 8.81 -9.40
N THR A 130 -9.01 8.38 -8.45
CA THR A 130 -9.39 8.25 -7.04
C THR A 130 -9.60 9.58 -6.32
N LEU A 131 -9.30 10.72 -6.96
CA LEU A 131 -9.60 12.06 -6.43
C LEU A 131 -11.04 12.47 -6.69
N SER A 132 -11.70 11.90 -7.70
CA SER A 132 -13.11 12.16 -7.99
C SER A 132 -14.04 11.18 -7.28
N LEU A 133 -15.22 11.66 -6.88
CA LEU A 133 -16.26 10.81 -6.29
C LEU A 133 -16.67 9.65 -7.22
N LYS A 134 -16.76 9.94 -8.53
CA LYS A 134 -17.08 8.91 -9.53
C LYS A 134 -16.00 7.86 -9.62
N GLY A 135 -14.74 8.27 -9.72
CA GLY A 135 -13.61 7.34 -9.80
C GLY A 135 -13.46 6.48 -8.54
N ARG A 136 -13.70 7.05 -7.35
CA ARG A 136 -13.77 6.28 -6.10
C ARG A 136 -14.89 5.24 -6.15
N SER A 137 -16.12 5.64 -6.53
CA SER A 137 -17.25 4.70 -6.62
C SER A 137 -16.98 3.59 -7.64
N ASP A 138 -16.47 3.93 -8.82
CA ASP A 138 -16.15 2.95 -9.86
C ASP A 138 -15.04 1.98 -9.41
N SER A 139 -14.02 2.48 -8.68
CA SER A 139 -12.95 1.64 -8.13
C SER A 139 -13.45 0.68 -7.05
N GLU A 140 -14.41 1.10 -6.21
CA GLU A 140 -15.07 0.22 -5.23
C GLU A 140 -15.85 -0.90 -5.92
N ILE A 141 -16.62 -0.58 -6.96
CA ILE A 141 -17.38 -1.57 -7.71
C ILE A 141 -16.44 -2.58 -8.37
N ASP A 142 -15.38 -2.11 -9.04
CA ASP A 142 -14.38 -2.99 -9.65
C ASP A 142 -13.67 -3.87 -8.61
N GLY A 143 -13.26 -3.29 -7.48
CA GLY A 143 -12.62 -4.00 -6.39
C GLY A 143 -13.48 -5.14 -5.85
N ARG A 144 -14.76 -4.91 -5.61
CA ARG A 144 -15.71 -5.94 -5.13
C ARG A 144 -15.97 -7.02 -6.16
N ASN A 145 -16.09 -6.67 -7.44
CA ASN A 145 -16.22 -7.65 -8.51
C ASN A 145 -14.96 -8.54 -8.63
N GLN A 146 -13.77 -7.98 -8.44
CA GLN A 146 -12.54 -8.74 -8.42
C GLN A 146 -12.47 -9.68 -7.20
N ILE A 147 -12.86 -9.20 -6.00
CA ILE A 147 -12.92 -10.03 -4.78
C ILE A 147 -13.82 -11.26 -5.00
N GLU A 148 -15.03 -11.06 -5.51
CA GLU A 148 -15.97 -12.15 -5.80
C GLU A 148 -15.37 -13.15 -6.79
N SER A 149 -14.84 -12.67 -7.91
CA SER A 149 -14.20 -13.51 -8.93
C SER A 149 -13.02 -14.31 -8.38
N ILE A 150 -12.16 -13.70 -7.54
CA ILE A 150 -11.03 -14.39 -6.91
C ILE A 150 -11.53 -15.45 -5.92
N ALA A 151 -12.50 -15.12 -5.07
CA ALA A 151 -13.03 -16.05 -4.07
C ALA A 151 -13.68 -17.27 -4.75
N GLU A 152 -14.49 -17.07 -5.79
CA GLU A 152 -15.06 -18.17 -6.57
C GLU A 152 -13.98 -19.06 -7.20
N PHE A 153 -12.94 -18.45 -7.79
CA PHE A 153 -11.81 -19.19 -8.35
C PHE A 153 -11.12 -20.05 -7.29
N MET A 154 -10.83 -19.47 -6.10
CA MET A 154 -10.18 -20.20 -5.01
C MET A 154 -11.01 -21.41 -4.57
N VAL A 155 -12.30 -21.23 -4.33
CA VAL A 155 -13.22 -22.31 -3.92
C VAL A 155 -13.30 -23.42 -4.97
N LYS A 156 -13.35 -23.07 -6.25
CA LYS A 156 -13.51 -24.02 -7.34
C LYS A 156 -12.23 -24.76 -7.73
N ARG A 157 -11.07 -24.15 -7.56
CA ARG A 157 -9.82 -24.61 -8.19
C ARG A 157 -8.68 -24.91 -7.23
N VAL A 158 -8.70 -24.36 -6.02
CA VAL A 158 -7.55 -24.47 -5.11
C VAL A 158 -7.83 -25.41 -3.97
N PRO A 159 -7.05 -26.51 -3.82
CA PRO A 159 -7.19 -27.44 -2.70
C PRO A 159 -7.07 -26.73 -1.35
N GLY A 160 -7.97 -27.04 -0.44
CA GLY A 160 -8.09 -26.42 0.87
C GLY A 160 -9.12 -25.29 0.95
N TYR A 161 -9.63 -24.81 -0.20
CA TYR A 161 -10.66 -23.75 -0.23
C TYR A 161 -12.08 -24.26 -0.54
N GLU A 162 -12.29 -25.55 -0.67
CA GLU A 162 -13.58 -26.13 -1.14
C GLU A 162 -14.78 -25.69 -0.30
N HIS A 163 -14.58 -25.36 0.96
CA HIS A 163 -15.62 -24.94 1.91
C HIS A 163 -15.40 -23.52 2.43
N ALA A 164 -14.45 -22.81 1.85
CA ALA A 164 -14.12 -21.45 2.26
C ALA A 164 -15.20 -20.46 1.80
N TYR A 165 -15.30 -19.36 2.52
CA TYR A 165 -16.20 -18.25 2.20
C TYR A 165 -15.55 -16.91 2.57
N ILE A 166 -15.98 -15.81 1.96
CA ILE A 166 -15.53 -14.46 2.30
C ILE A 166 -16.04 -14.13 3.70
N SER A 167 -15.15 -13.93 4.66
CA SER A 167 -15.48 -13.59 6.04
C SER A 167 -15.47 -12.08 6.28
N SER A 168 -14.59 -11.34 5.61
CA SER A 168 -14.56 -9.89 5.66
C SER A 168 -13.99 -9.27 4.39
N THR A 169 -14.32 -8.02 4.14
CA THR A 169 -13.72 -7.17 3.11
C THR A 169 -13.30 -5.86 3.74
N GLU A 170 -12.36 -5.15 3.14
CA GLU A 170 -12.06 -3.78 3.50
C GLU A 170 -13.29 -2.87 3.42
N ASN A 171 -13.29 -1.81 4.23
CA ASN A 171 -14.35 -0.80 4.21
C ASN A 171 -14.32 0.01 2.93
N GLU A 172 -13.12 0.26 2.39
CA GLU A 172 -12.89 1.03 1.17
C GLU A 172 -11.64 0.54 0.45
N VAL A 173 -11.55 0.85 -0.83
CA VAL A 173 -10.37 0.55 -1.66
C VAL A 173 -9.14 1.29 -1.14
N GLY A 174 -8.06 0.55 -0.93
CA GLY A 174 -6.76 1.07 -0.50
C GLY A 174 -6.04 1.82 -1.62
N VAL A 175 -6.18 3.14 -1.67
CA VAL A 175 -5.46 4.01 -2.61
C VAL A 175 -3.99 4.06 -2.22
N ARG A 176 -3.10 3.61 -3.13
CA ARG A 176 -1.65 3.63 -2.88
C ARG A 176 -1.02 4.98 -3.13
N GLU A 177 -1.50 5.70 -4.13
CA GLU A 177 -0.86 6.91 -4.63
C GLU A 177 -1.90 7.85 -5.24
N SER A 178 -1.70 9.15 -5.01
CA SER A 178 -2.49 10.22 -5.59
C SER A 178 -1.64 11.50 -5.73
N ARG A 179 -1.91 12.56 -4.97
CA ARG A 179 -1.09 13.78 -4.96
C ARG A 179 0.15 13.63 -4.09
N HIS A 180 1.26 14.13 -4.59
CA HIS A 180 2.49 14.42 -3.87
C HIS A 180 2.57 15.94 -3.72
N ILE A 181 2.27 16.46 -2.53
CA ILE A 181 2.25 17.90 -2.27
C ILE A 181 3.68 18.44 -2.31
N HIS A 182 3.90 19.60 -2.93
CA HIS A 182 5.21 20.22 -2.95
C HIS A 182 5.62 20.66 -1.54
N GLY A 183 6.70 20.10 -1.02
CA GLY A 183 7.29 20.45 0.27
C GLY A 183 8.50 21.36 0.15
N VAL A 184 9.01 21.82 1.29
CA VAL A 184 10.29 22.53 1.38
C VAL A 184 11.41 21.69 0.78
N TYR A 185 11.34 20.37 0.94
CA TYR A 185 12.17 19.40 0.26
C TYR A 185 11.29 18.31 -0.40
N THR A 186 11.72 17.80 -1.55
CA THR A 186 11.10 16.63 -2.18
C THR A 186 12.09 15.47 -2.10
N LEU A 187 11.71 14.39 -1.42
CA LEU A 187 12.57 13.22 -1.28
C LEU A 187 12.80 12.56 -2.65
N GLN A 188 14.07 12.35 -3.00
CA GLN A 188 14.50 11.85 -4.29
C GLN A 188 14.96 10.39 -4.21
N ALA A 189 14.96 9.69 -5.35
CA ALA A 189 15.45 8.32 -5.43
C ALA A 189 16.90 8.17 -4.95
N GLU A 190 17.76 9.13 -5.30
CA GLU A 190 19.16 9.19 -4.92
C GLU A 190 19.36 9.29 -3.40
N ASP A 191 18.46 9.96 -2.69
CA ASP A 191 18.53 10.10 -1.23
C ASP A 191 18.41 8.71 -0.56
N ILE A 192 17.49 7.88 -1.06
CA ILE A 192 17.30 6.52 -0.57
C ILE A 192 18.47 5.62 -0.96
N PHE A 193 18.85 5.64 -2.23
CA PHE A 193 19.89 4.73 -2.73
C PHE A 193 21.28 5.02 -2.15
N ASN A 194 21.55 6.29 -1.83
CA ASN A 194 22.81 6.72 -1.23
C ASN A 194 22.74 6.84 0.30
N GLN A 195 21.64 6.45 0.92
CA GLN A 195 21.38 6.58 2.37
C GLN A 195 21.74 7.97 2.90
N ARG A 196 21.33 9.02 2.16
CA ARG A 196 21.62 10.41 2.51
C ARG A 196 21.18 10.71 3.94
N LYS A 197 22.01 11.45 4.66
CA LYS A 197 21.73 11.93 6.00
C LYS A 197 21.21 13.35 5.96
N PHE A 198 20.15 13.60 6.74
CA PHE A 198 19.50 14.90 6.80
C PHE A 198 19.60 15.48 8.22
N PRO A 199 19.87 16.79 8.35
CA PRO A 199 19.93 17.44 9.67
C PRO A 199 18.57 17.48 10.38
N ASP A 200 17.48 17.43 9.62
CA ASP A 200 16.09 17.47 10.06
C ASP A 200 15.41 16.08 10.01
N VAL A 201 16.16 15.00 10.21
CA VAL A 201 15.62 13.63 10.18
C VAL A 201 14.59 13.43 11.30
N ILE A 202 13.41 12.91 10.92
CA ILE A 202 12.32 12.63 11.86
C ILE A 202 11.96 11.14 11.93
N ALA A 203 12.36 10.35 10.93
CA ALA A 203 12.15 8.92 10.89
C ALA A 203 13.20 8.25 10.01
N ARG A 204 13.24 6.91 10.05
CA ARG A 204 14.06 6.11 9.14
C ARG A 204 13.23 5.04 8.48
N GLY A 205 13.45 4.85 7.17
CA GLY A 205 12.85 3.81 6.37
C GLY A 205 13.87 2.73 6.00
N LEU A 206 13.39 1.51 5.82
CA LEU A 206 14.17 0.37 5.30
C LEU A 206 13.35 -0.48 4.33
N PHE A 207 12.09 -0.12 4.09
CA PHE A 207 11.26 -0.88 3.18
C PHE A 207 11.77 -0.74 1.75
N ALA A 208 11.75 -1.84 1.00
CA ALA A 208 12.15 -1.86 -0.41
C ALA A 208 11.39 -0.84 -1.26
N ILE A 209 11.95 -0.45 -2.38
CA ILE A 209 11.20 0.20 -3.44
C ILE A 209 10.21 -0.82 -3.99
N ASP A 210 8.92 -0.53 -3.84
CA ASP A 210 7.82 -1.40 -4.24
C ASP A 210 6.83 -0.64 -5.13
N ILE A 211 7.13 -0.60 -6.41
CA ILE A 211 6.28 0.00 -7.44
C ILE A 211 5.52 -1.11 -8.13
N HIS A 212 4.20 -1.08 -7.99
CA HIS A 212 3.35 -1.98 -8.76
C HIS A 212 3.17 -1.45 -10.17
N GLY A 213 3.56 -2.26 -11.17
CA GLY A 213 3.33 -1.95 -12.57
C GLY A 213 1.83 -1.87 -12.87
N GLY A 214 1.45 -0.88 -13.64
CA GLY A 214 0.10 -0.72 -14.20
C GLY A 214 0.22 -0.15 -15.61
N LYS A 215 -0.85 -0.19 -16.39
CA LYS A 215 -0.83 0.35 -17.77
C LYS A 215 -0.48 1.85 -17.84
N GLN A 216 -0.52 2.54 -16.69
CA GLN A 216 -0.27 3.98 -16.57
C GLN A 216 1.06 4.32 -15.90
N THR A 217 1.77 3.38 -15.30
CA THR A 217 3.10 3.62 -14.72
C THR A 217 4.15 3.55 -15.83
N SER A 218 4.35 4.64 -16.54
CA SER A 218 5.30 4.75 -17.66
C SER A 218 6.77 4.66 -17.23
N ALA A 219 7.08 4.91 -15.95
CA ALA A 219 8.45 4.83 -15.43
C ALA A 219 8.96 3.39 -15.23
N VAL A 220 8.08 2.38 -15.24
CA VAL A 220 8.44 0.97 -15.04
C VAL A 220 8.07 0.18 -16.28
N LYS A 221 9.07 -0.14 -17.09
CA LYS A 221 8.90 -1.03 -18.25
C LYS A 221 8.72 -2.47 -17.76
N GLY A 222 7.50 -2.99 -17.86
CA GLY A 222 7.16 -4.38 -17.56
C GLY A 222 5.86 -4.53 -16.74
N ALA A 223 5.15 -5.62 -16.94
CA ALA A 223 3.86 -5.90 -16.29
C ALA A 223 3.98 -6.16 -14.78
N GLY A 224 5.19 -6.44 -14.26
CA GLY A 224 5.43 -6.90 -12.88
C GLY A 224 5.75 -5.81 -11.85
N GLY A 225 5.95 -4.56 -12.27
CA GLY A 225 6.40 -3.52 -11.34
C GLY A 225 7.92 -3.56 -11.05
N LEU A 226 8.35 -2.77 -10.07
CA LEU A 226 9.74 -2.72 -9.61
C LEU A 226 9.82 -3.08 -8.14
N TRP A 227 10.55 -4.14 -7.81
CA TRP A 227 10.99 -4.45 -6.46
C TRP A 227 12.50 -4.29 -6.38
N ARG A 228 12.98 -3.44 -5.46
CA ARG A 228 14.41 -3.24 -5.23
C ARG A 228 14.67 -3.10 -3.75
N GLU A 229 15.44 -4.04 -3.21
CA GLU A 229 15.90 -3.98 -1.82
C GLU A 229 16.78 -2.75 -1.58
N ILE A 230 16.67 -2.20 -0.38
CA ILE A 230 17.49 -1.08 0.09
C ILE A 230 18.53 -1.66 1.03
N PRO A 231 19.83 -1.34 0.81
CA PRO A 231 20.92 -2.02 1.56
C PRO A 231 20.99 -1.64 3.04
N ASP A 232 20.54 -0.44 3.41
CA ASP A 232 20.53 0.06 4.79
C ASP A 232 19.46 1.15 4.96
N ALA A 233 19.15 1.48 6.21
CA ALA A 233 18.15 2.46 6.57
C ALA A 233 18.51 3.87 6.07
N TYR A 234 17.56 4.50 5.39
CA TYR A 234 17.65 5.88 4.92
C TYR A 234 16.87 6.81 5.85
N ASP A 235 17.29 8.07 5.86
CA ASP A 235 16.62 9.10 6.66
C ASP A 235 15.39 9.66 5.93
N ILE A 236 14.34 9.94 6.68
CA ILE A 236 13.12 10.63 6.23
C ILE A 236 13.16 12.02 6.90
N PRO A 237 13.35 13.11 6.12
CA PRO A 237 13.49 14.44 6.68
C PRO A 237 12.13 15.10 6.98
N TYR A 238 12.09 15.99 7.96
CA TYR A 238 10.91 16.80 8.32
C TYR A 238 10.43 17.68 7.18
N SER A 239 11.37 18.24 6.43
CA SER A 239 11.12 19.16 5.31
C SER A 239 10.21 18.62 4.20
N ILE A 240 10.03 17.29 4.09
CA ILE A 240 9.03 16.72 3.17
C ILE A 240 7.60 16.85 3.69
N CYS A 241 7.44 17.08 5.00
CA CYS A 241 6.14 17.24 5.65
C CYS A 241 5.72 18.73 5.77
N VAL A 242 6.54 19.66 5.36
CA VAL A 242 6.28 21.12 5.40
C VAL A 242 5.96 21.61 4.00
N PRO A 243 4.76 22.13 3.72
CA PRO A 243 4.40 22.69 2.42
C PRO A 243 5.35 23.79 1.98
N LYS A 244 5.59 23.93 0.69
CA LYS A 244 6.55 24.87 0.12
C LYS A 244 6.11 26.32 0.25
N THR A 245 4.82 26.60 0.09
CA THR A 245 4.29 27.97 -0.01
C THR A 245 3.24 28.30 1.04
N VAL A 246 2.45 27.34 1.49
CA VAL A 246 1.39 27.53 2.48
C VAL A 246 1.98 27.44 3.90
N ASP A 247 1.81 28.52 4.69
CA ASP A 247 2.23 28.58 6.08
C ASP A 247 1.16 27.99 7.02
N GLY A 248 1.54 27.64 8.26
CA GLY A 248 0.63 27.06 9.26
C GLY A 248 0.09 25.66 8.93
N LEU A 249 0.63 25.02 7.89
CA LEU A 249 0.19 23.70 7.43
C LEU A 249 1.32 22.67 7.51
N LEU A 250 0.96 21.45 7.88
CA LEU A 250 1.82 20.26 7.87
C LEU A 250 1.16 19.13 7.11
N LEU A 251 1.96 18.24 6.55
CA LEU A 251 1.52 17.07 5.77
C LEU A 251 1.79 15.80 6.58
N ALA A 252 0.80 14.92 6.66
CA ALA A 252 0.91 13.60 7.27
C ALA A 252 0.27 12.54 6.37
N GLY A 253 0.93 11.40 6.21
CA GLY A 253 0.41 10.34 5.37
C GLY A 253 0.95 10.39 3.94
N ARG A 254 0.20 9.83 2.98
CA ARG A 254 0.65 9.61 1.59
C ARG A 254 0.90 10.88 0.77
N CYS A 255 0.42 12.03 1.22
CA CYS A 255 0.53 13.29 0.50
C CYS A 255 1.86 14.03 0.69
N VAL A 256 2.80 13.51 1.45
CA VAL A 256 4.11 14.15 1.68
C VAL A 256 4.92 14.33 0.39
N SER A 257 5.88 15.24 0.41
CA SER A 257 6.69 15.61 -0.74
C SER A 257 7.76 14.55 -1.05
N ALA A 258 7.51 13.73 -2.03
CA ALA A 258 8.45 12.71 -2.50
C ALA A 258 8.22 12.41 -3.98
N ASP A 259 9.27 12.09 -4.71
CA ASP A 259 9.14 11.52 -6.05
C ASP A 259 8.47 10.15 -6.00
N HIS A 260 7.93 9.71 -7.12
CA HIS A 260 7.25 8.43 -7.27
C HIS A 260 8.07 7.21 -6.77
N ILE A 261 9.39 7.19 -7.03
CA ILE A 261 10.27 6.08 -6.62
C ILE A 261 10.42 6.03 -5.09
N PRO A 262 10.94 7.06 -4.39
CA PRO A 262 11.06 7.02 -2.94
C PRO A 262 9.72 6.92 -2.24
N PHE A 263 8.67 7.50 -2.81
CA PHE A 263 7.32 7.38 -2.30
C PHE A 263 6.87 5.92 -2.16
N SER A 264 7.23 5.06 -3.12
CA SER A 264 6.85 3.64 -3.08
C SER A 264 7.37 2.89 -1.85
N SER A 265 8.43 3.39 -1.22
CA SER A 265 8.99 2.88 0.04
C SER A 265 8.36 3.54 1.26
N ILE A 266 8.28 4.87 1.29
CA ILE A 266 7.82 5.61 2.49
C ILE A 266 6.30 5.54 2.71
N ARG A 267 5.50 5.16 1.70
CA ARG A 267 4.04 5.01 1.82
C ARG A 267 3.58 3.82 2.65
N THR A 268 4.49 2.95 3.07
CA THR A 268 4.13 1.81 3.89
C THR A 268 3.72 2.23 5.30
N GLN A 269 2.78 1.50 5.90
CA GLN A 269 2.18 1.87 7.20
C GLN A 269 3.21 2.16 8.29
N GLY A 270 4.27 1.34 8.40
CA GLY A 270 5.32 1.55 9.39
C GLY A 270 6.03 2.90 9.23
N SER A 271 6.39 3.27 8.00
CA SER A 271 7.00 4.57 7.71
C SER A 271 6.01 5.72 7.93
N LEU A 272 4.76 5.56 7.43
CA LEU A 272 3.69 6.55 7.63
C LEU A 272 3.46 6.86 9.12
N MET A 273 3.36 5.83 9.95
CA MET A 273 3.16 6.00 11.40
C MET A 273 4.33 6.74 12.05
N ALA A 274 5.57 6.40 11.69
CA ALA A 274 6.77 6.98 12.28
C ALA A 274 6.86 8.49 12.00
N TYR A 275 6.81 8.91 10.75
CA TYR A 275 6.95 10.34 10.46
C TYR A 275 5.68 11.15 10.76
N SER A 276 4.47 10.56 10.68
CA SER A 276 3.24 11.26 11.08
C SER A 276 3.19 11.53 12.59
N GLN A 277 3.76 10.64 13.43
CA GLN A 277 3.94 10.93 14.85
C GLN A 277 4.83 12.16 15.07
N ALA A 278 5.93 12.27 14.34
CA ALA A 278 6.81 13.43 14.42
C ALA A 278 6.12 14.71 13.95
N VAL A 279 5.28 14.65 12.92
CA VAL A 279 4.45 15.77 12.45
C VAL A 279 3.51 16.27 13.55
N GLY A 280 2.83 15.35 14.26
CA GLY A 280 1.97 15.71 15.40
C GLY A 280 2.75 16.38 16.53
N ALA A 281 3.96 15.87 16.85
CA ALA A 281 4.84 16.51 17.83
C ALA A 281 5.30 17.90 17.39
N ALA A 282 5.66 18.07 16.10
CA ALA A 282 6.05 19.36 15.54
C ALA A 282 4.93 20.38 15.63
N ALA A 283 3.70 20.02 15.27
CA ALA A 283 2.53 20.90 15.41
C ALA A 283 2.35 21.38 16.86
N ALA A 284 2.45 20.48 17.84
CA ALA A 284 2.35 20.81 19.25
C ALA A 284 3.48 21.77 19.71
N LEU A 285 4.70 21.57 19.21
CA LEU A 285 5.83 22.45 19.50
C LEU A 285 5.64 23.84 18.86
N CYS A 286 5.13 23.92 17.63
CA CYS A 286 4.82 25.18 16.96
C CYS A 286 3.84 26.03 17.80
N VAL A 287 2.73 25.41 18.22
CA VAL A 287 1.73 26.09 19.07
C VAL A 287 2.34 26.52 20.41
N ARG A 288 3.10 25.63 21.06
CA ARG A 288 3.72 25.90 22.36
C ARG A 288 4.71 27.04 22.33
N HIS A 289 5.46 27.18 21.26
CA HIS A 289 6.52 28.18 21.14
C HIS A 289 6.12 29.41 20.30
N GLY A 290 4.92 29.41 19.72
CA GLY A 290 4.44 30.50 18.86
C GLY A 290 5.28 30.66 17.60
N VAL A 291 5.72 29.55 16.99
CA VAL A 291 6.54 29.53 15.77
C VAL A 291 5.84 28.80 14.64
N GLU A 292 6.16 29.17 13.42
CA GLU A 292 5.64 28.50 12.22
C GLU A 292 6.29 27.13 12.01
N PRO A 293 5.58 26.17 11.38
CA PRO A 293 6.13 24.86 11.04
C PRO A 293 7.43 24.90 10.22
N ARG A 294 7.68 26.00 9.53
CA ARG A 294 8.84 26.19 8.66
C ARG A 294 10.04 26.82 9.37
N ALA A 295 9.87 27.29 10.63
CA ALA A 295 10.90 27.99 11.40
C ALA A 295 12.05 27.10 11.90
#